data_ee531798b24d4b7571e379d7fbbd2bd0
#
_entry.id   ee531798b24d4b7571e379d7fbbd2bd0
#
_cell.length_a   1.000
_cell.length_b   1.000
_cell.length_c   1.000
_cell.angle_alpha   90.00
_cell.angle_beta   90.00
_cell.angle_gamma   90.00
#
_symmetry.space_group_name_H-M   'P 1'
#
loop_
_entity.id
_entity.type
_entity.pdbx_description
1 polymer ?
#
loop_
_entity_poly.entity_id
_entity_poly.type
_entity_poly.pdbx_seq_one_letter_code
_entity_poly.pdbx_strand_id
1 'polypeptide(L)'
;MPFFPARDGESLQVRIIGRGQPVLMLHGLGMQGRDWLPFVLPFTRRYQFFLPDFRGAGGSSRVRFNQPDVFHNHMQDMEDLVSHFGLSDFSLGGYSLGATTSLHWHGYGDFTPVRRYLHIDQSP
;
A
#
# COMPACT_ATOMS: atom_id res chain seq x y z
N MET A 1 9.90 -13.44 -0.45
CA MET A 1 9.04 -12.26 -0.21
C MET A 1 9.58 -11.11 -1.03
N PRO A 2 8.83 -10.56 -1.97
CA PRO A 2 9.36 -9.50 -2.84
C PRO A 2 9.53 -8.17 -2.11
N PHE A 3 10.39 -7.36 -2.69
CA PHE A 3 10.64 -6.00 -2.27
C PHE A 3 10.50 -5.09 -3.49
N PHE A 4 10.27 -3.82 -3.25
CA PHE A 4 10.28 -2.84 -4.31
C PHE A 4 11.16 -1.65 -3.91
N PRO A 5 11.81 -0.98 -4.88
CA PRO A 5 12.67 0.14 -4.58
C PRO A 5 11.87 1.42 -4.41
N ALA A 6 12.09 2.12 -3.30
CA ALA A 6 11.61 3.49 -3.15
C ALA A 6 12.55 4.44 -3.88
N ARG A 7 12.07 5.65 -4.17
CA ARG A 7 12.86 6.65 -4.93
C ARG A 7 14.10 7.11 -4.19
N ASP A 8 14.17 6.92 -2.87
CA ASP A 8 15.36 7.24 -2.09
C ASP A 8 16.37 6.10 -2.02
N GLY A 9 16.12 5.00 -2.74
CA GLY A 9 17.01 3.85 -2.81
C GLY A 9 16.76 2.78 -1.76
N GLU A 10 15.83 3.01 -0.83
CA GLU A 10 15.47 2.02 0.17
C GLU A 10 14.61 0.91 -0.43
N SER A 11 14.70 -0.30 0.12
CA SER A 11 13.86 -1.43 -0.29
C SER A 11 12.76 -1.64 0.73
N LEU A 12 11.52 -1.66 0.24
CA LEU A 12 10.33 -1.88 1.06
C LEU A 12 9.73 -3.23 0.73
N GLN A 13 9.22 -3.90 1.76
CA GLN A 13 8.63 -5.24 1.57
C GLN A 13 7.19 -5.13 1.09
N VAL A 14 6.81 -6.02 0.18
CA VAL A 14 5.44 -6.18 -0.27
C VAL A 14 5.14 -7.67 -0.40
N ARG A 15 3.97 -8.08 0.09
CA ARG A 15 3.47 -9.42 -0.13
C ARG A 15 2.52 -9.38 -1.31
N ILE A 16 2.71 -10.32 -2.24
CA ILE A 16 1.85 -10.41 -3.42
C ILE A 16 1.19 -11.78 -3.40
N ILE A 17 -0.13 -11.83 -3.46
CA ILE A 17 -0.87 -13.08 -3.40
C ILE A 17 -2.09 -13.01 -4.32
N GLY A 18 -2.38 -14.13 -4.96
CA GLY A 18 -3.53 -14.23 -5.84
C GLY A 18 -3.23 -13.90 -7.29
N ARG A 19 -4.27 -13.88 -8.09
CA ARG A 19 -4.20 -13.59 -9.52
C ARG A 19 -5.46 -12.88 -9.98
N GLY A 20 -5.37 -12.10 -11.02
CA GLY A 20 -6.49 -11.37 -11.60
C GLY A 20 -6.33 -9.88 -11.43
N GLN A 21 -7.44 -9.21 -11.20
CA GLN A 21 -7.48 -7.76 -11.08
C GLN A 21 -6.63 -7.29 -9.90
N PRO A 22 -5.71 -6.33 -10.11
CA PRO A 22 -4.85 -5.86 -9.03
C PRO A 22 -5.60 -5.07 -7.96
N VAL A 23 -5.27 -5.34 -6.70
CA VAL A 23 -5.81 -4.63 -5.54
C VAL A 23 -4.65 -4.30 -4.61
N LEU A 24 -4.49 -3.03 -4.28
CA LEU A 24 -3.49 -2.55 -3.33
C LEU A 24 -4.18 -2.27 -2.00
N MET A 25 -3.70 -2.92 -0.92
CA MET A 25 -4.30 -2.78 0.41
C MET A 25 -3.29 -2.18 1.37
N LEU A 26 -3.64 -1.06 1.96
CA LEU A 26 -2.76 -0.29 2.85
C LEU A 26 -3.18 -0.47 4.31
N HIS A 27 -2.25 -0.93 5.13
CA HIS A 27 -2.51 -1.27 6.53
C HIS A 27 -2.57 -0.05 7.46
N GLY A 28 -3.08 -0.26 8.66
CA GLY A 28 -3.13 0.75 9.70
C GLY A 28 -1.86 0.83 10.55
N LEU A 29 -1.82 1.83 11.43
CA LEU A 29 -0.72 2.02 12.36
C LEU A 29 -0.61 0.81 13.31
N GLY A 30 0.62 0.32 13.50
CA GLY A 30 0.86 -0.86 14.32
C GLY A 30 0.55 -2.19 13.63
N MET A 31 0.17 -2.13 12.36
CA MET A 31 -0.12 -3.29 11.53
C MET A 31 0.97 -3.50 10.49
N GLN A 32 0.82 -4.53 9.68
CA GLN A 32 1.67 -4.80 8.53
C GLN A 32 0.86 -5.47 7.43
N GLY A 33 1.43 -5.57 6.25
CA GLY A 33 0.70 -6.08 5.07
C GLY A 33 0.06 -7.45 5.28
N ARG A 34 0.75 -8.36 5.98
CA ARG A 34 0.23 -9.71 6.21
C ARG A 34 -1.06 -9.74 7.03
N ASP A 35 -1.37 -8.68 7.76
CA ASP A 35 -2.58 -8.62 8.58
C ASP A 35 -3.85 -8.64 7.71
N TRP A 36 -3.72 -8.33 6.42
CA TRP A 36 -4.82 -8.42 5.48
C TRP A 36 -5.14 -9.86 5.06
N LEU A 37 -4.23 -10.82 5.27
CA LEU A 37 -4.39 -12.18 4.73
C LEU A 37 -5.72 -12.84 5.10
N PRO A 38 -6.20 -12.80 6.36
CA PRO A 38 -7.47 -13.43 6.68
C PRO A 38 -8.65 -12.88 5.88
N PHE A 39 -8.55 -11.61 5.45
CA PHE A 39 -9.63 -10.95 4.74
C PHE A 39 -9.55 -11.17 3.22
N VAL A 40 -8.35 -11.30 2.67
CA VAL A 40 -8.18 -11.37 1.22
C VAL A 40 -8.09 -12.80 0.68
N LEU A 41 -7.69 -13.78 1.50
CA LEU A 41 -7.50 -15.16 1.06
C LEU A 41 -8.69 -15.74 0.29
N PRO A 42 -9.96 -15.49 0.68
CA PRO A 42 -11.10 -16.04 -0.06
C PRO A 42 -11.24 -15.50 -1.49
N PHE A 43 -10.53 -14.41 -1.82
CA PHE A 43 -10.70 -13.70 -3.09
C PHE A 43 -9.49 -13.84 -4.02
N THR A 44 -8.53 -14.68 -3.68
CA THR A 44 -7.24 -14.75 -4.40
C THR A 44 -7.34 -15.42 -5.77
N ARG A 45 -8.46 -15.99 -6.13
CA ARG A 45 -8.69 -16.54 -7.48
C ARG A 45 -9.09 -15.46 -8.48
N ARG A 46 -9.65 -14.34 -8.00
CA ARG A 46 -10.17 -13.26 -8.84
C ARG A 46 -9.31 -12.01 -8.78
N TYR A 47 -8.61 -11.80 -7.66
CA TYR A 47 -7.85 -10.60 -7.42
C TYR A 47 -6.43 -10.95 -7.04
N GLN A 48 -5.50 -10.13 -7.54
CA GLN A 48 -4.12 -10.18 -7.10
C GLN A 48 -3.90 -9.05 -6.12
N PHE A 49 -3.59 -9.41 -4.87
CA PHE A 49 -3.44 -8.44 -3.80
C PHE A 49 -1.98 -8.08 -3.60
N PHE A 50 -1.73 -6.77 -3.52
CA PHE A 50 -0.44 -6.21 -3.15
C PHE A 50 -0.57 -5.66 -1.74
N LEU A 51 0.18 -6.24 -0.81
CA LEU A 51 0.08 -5.97 0.62
C LEU A 51 1.43 -5.45 1.11
N PRO A 52 1.74 -4.16 0.87
CA PRO A 52 3.01 -3.60 1.30
C PRO A 52 3.08 -3.39 2.80
N ASP A 53 4.31 -3.38 3.31
CA ASP A 53 4.62 -2.89 4.65
C ASP A 53 5.10 -1.47 4.52
N PHE A 54 4.43 -0.54 5.18
CA PHE A 54 4.90 0.84 5.23
C PHE A 54 6.26 0.94 5.93
N ARG A 55 7.00 2.00 5.63
CA ARG A 55 8.24 2.32 6.37
C ARG A 55 7.95 2.25 7.87
N GLY A 56 8.83 1.59 8.61
CA GLY A 56 8.68 1.42 10.04
C GLY A 56 7.78 0.27 10.44
N ALA A 57 7.26 -0.52 9.49
CA ALA A 57 6.36 -1.62 9.79
C ALA A 57 6.87 -2.92 9.15
N GLY A 58 6.61 -4.05 9.80
CA GLY A 58 6.88 -5.40 9.29
C GLY A 58 8.27 -5.57 8.71
N GLY A 59 8.34 -6.04 7.47
CA GLY A 59 9.60 -6.23 6.75
C GLY A 59 10.27 -4.94 6.29
N SER A 60 9.60 -3.80 6.46
CA SER A 60 10.14 -2.47 6.20
C SER A 60 10.46 -1.72 7.51
N SER A 61 10.55 -2.43 8.64
CA SER A 61 10.64 -1.83 9.98
C SER A 61 11.92 -1.02 10.19
N ARG A 62 12.99 -1.32 9.44
CA ARG A 62 14.27 -0.62 9.56
C ARG A 62 14.40 0.57 8.61
N VAL A 63 13.45 0.74 7.72
CA VAL A 63 13.50 1.83 6.75
C VAL A 63 13.03 3.12 7.42
N ARG A 64 13.88 4.13 7.39
CA ARG A 64 13.60 5.41 8.04
C ARG A 64 12.88 6.35 7.08
N PHE A 65 12.09 7.24 7.66
CA PHE A 65 11.45 8.31 6.90
C PHE A 65 12.48 9.31 6.39
N ASN A 66 12.27 9.80 5.18
CA ASN A 66 13.12 10.83 4.59
C ASN A 66 12.38 12.15 4.40
N GLN A 67 11.16 12.26 4.92
CA GLN A 67 10.31 13.44 4.83
C GLN A 67 9.71 13.73 6.20
N PRO A 68 9.54 15.02 6.55
CA PRO A 68 8.88 15.36 7.83
C PRO A 68 7.41 15.00 7.84
N ASP A 69 6.72 15.01 6.69
CA ASP A 69 5.34 14.59 6.56
C ASP A 69 5.30 13.09 6.26
N VAL A 70 4.89 12.31 7.25
CA VAL A 70 4.83 10.85 7.16
C VAL A 70 3.88 10.40 6.04
N PHE A 71 2.73 11.06 5.91
CA PHE A 71 1.75 10.70 4.89
C PHE A 71 2.27 10.97 3.49
N HIS A 72 3.02 12.05 3.32
CA HIS A 72 3.65 12.35 2.04
C HIS A 72 4.71 11.31 1.69
N ASN A 73 5.49 10.89 2.67
CA ASN A 73 6.50 9.84 2.46
C ASN A 73 5.82 8.52 2.05
N HIS A 74 4.76 8.13 2.76
CA HIS A 74 4.01 6.92 2.42
C HIS A 74 3.38 7.02 1.02
N MET A 75 2.83 8.16 0.67
CA MET A 75 2.28 8.40 -0.65
C MET A 75 3.33 8.16 -1.74
N GLN A 76 4.51 8.75 -1.57
CA GLN A 76 5.59 8.58 -2.55
C GLN A 76 6.02 7.13 -2.67
N ASP A 77 6.09 6.41 -1.55
CA ASP A 77 6.42 4.99 -1.57
C ASP A 77 5.37 4.16 -2.32
N MET A 78 4.10 4.50 -2.16
CA MET A 78 3.03 3.79 -2.88
C MET A 78 3.06 4.13 -4.37
N GLU A 79 3.35 5.36 -4.73
CA GLU A 79 3.58 5.71 -6.14
C GLU A 79 4.74 4.92 -6.74
N ASP A 80 5.80 4.73 -5.97
CA ASP A 80 6.96 3.94 -6.40
C ASP A 80 6.61 2.45 -6.56
N LEU A 81 5.77 1.92 -5.67
CA LEU A 81 5.25 0.56 -5.80
C LEU A 81 4.45 0.41 -7.10
N VAL A 82 3.53 1.32 -7.34
CA VAL A 82 2.69 1.32 -8.53
C VAL A 82 3.55 1.36 -9.80
N SER A 83 4.57 2.21 -9.81
CA SER A 83 5.49 2.33 -10.93
C SER A 83 6.31 1.06 -11.12
N HIS A 84 6.84 0.50 -10.03
CA HIS A 84 7.70 -0.69 -10.10
C HIS A 84 6.97 -1.90 -10.66
N PHE A 85 5.72 -2.12 -10.24
CA PHE A 85 4.93 -3.26 -10.69
C PHE A 85 4.07 -2.95 -11.92
N GLY A 86 4.13 -1.73 -12.43
CA GLY A 86 3.38 -1.34 -13.62
C GLY A 86 1.87 -1.42 -13.43
N LEU A 87 1.37 -1.05 -12.26
CA LEU A 87 -0.05 -1.15 -11.98
C LEU A 87 -0.83 -0.03 -12.63
N SER A 88 -1.94 -0.40 -13.26
CA SER A 88 -2.92 0.55 -13.82
C SER A 88 -4.31 -0.01 -13.59
N ASP A 89 -5.30 0.86 -13.48
CA ASP A 89 -6.70 0.47 -13.26
C ASP A 89 -6.85 -0.50 -12.09
N PHE A 90 -6.15 -0.23 -11.00
CA PHE A 90 -6.21 -1.08 -9.81
C PHE A 90 -7.18 -0.51 -8.77
N SER A 91 -7.67 -1.39 -7.90
CA SER A 91 -8.45 -1.00 -6.74
C SER A 91 -7.55 -0.74 -5.56
N LEU A 92 -7.88 0.27 -4.77
CA LEU A 92 -7.11 0.66 -3.58
C LEU A 92 -8.01 0.57 -2.35
N GLY A 93 -7.54 -0.12 -1.32
CA GLY A 93 -8.19 -0.13 -0.01
C GLY A 93 -7.23 0.38 1.04
N GLY A 94 -7.73 1.16 1.99
CA GLY A 94 -6.91 1.69 3.07
C GLY A 94 -7.64 1.65 4.40
N TYR A 95 -6.93 1.31 5.46
CA TYR A 95 -7.46 1.25 6.82
C TYR A 95 -6.65 2.17 7.73
N SER A 96 -7.32 3.06 8.46
CA SER A 96 -6.68 3.97 9.43
C SER A 96 -5.54 4.78 8.78
N LEU A 97 -4.29 4.51 9.14
CA LEU A 97 -3.11 5.15 8.54
C LEU A 97 -3.13 5.00 7.01
N GLY A 98 -3.47 3.81 6.52
CA GLY A 98 -3.58 3.55 5.09
C GLY A 98 -4.68 4.37 4.43
N ALA A 99 -5.79 4.56 5.11
CA ALA A 99 -6.89 5.39 4.62
C ALA A 99 -6.47 6.86 4.53
N THR A 100 -5.81 7.37 5.56
CA THR A 100 -5.33 8.76 5.56
C THR A 100 -4.27 8.96 4.48
N THR A 101 -3.38 8.01 4.31
CA THR A 101 -2.37 8.04 3.23
C THR A 101 -3.04 8.09 1.86
N SER A 102 -4.11 7.31 1.67
CA SER A 102 -4.84 7.28 0.40
C SER A 102 -5.50 8.62 0.10
N LEU A 103 -6.07 9.27 1.11
CA LEU A 103 -6.66 10.60 0.94
C LEU A 103 -5.58 11.64 0.60
N HIS A 104 -4.44 11.57 1.25
CA HIS A 104 -3.29 12.43 0.96
C HIS A 104 -2.83 12.21 -0.49
N TRP A 105 -2.76 10.97 -0.91
CA TRP A 105 -2.38 10.59 -2.28
C TRP A 105 -3.35 11.19 -3.29
N HIS A 106 -4.65 11.08 -3.03
CA HIS A 106 -5.67 11.66 -3.90
C HIS A 106 -5.51 13.18 -4.02
N GLY A 107 -5.17 13.84 -2.92
CA GLY A 107 -5.06 15.31 -2.91
C GLY A 107 -3.74 15.84 -3.46
N TYR A 108 -2.65 15.12 -3.32
CA TYR A 108 -1.30 15.66 -3.58
C TYR A 108 -0.45 14.81 -4.52
N GLY A 109 -0.87 13.63 -4.89
CA GLY A 109 -0.12 12.75 -5.75
C GLY A 109 -0.86 12.42 -7.04
N ASP A 110 -0.32 11.45 -7.79
CA ASP A 110 -0.94 10.97 -9.01
C ASP A 110 -1.86 9.79 -8.69
N PHE A 111 -3.14 10.06 -8.58
CA PHE A 111 -4.18 9.08 -8.28
C PHE A 111 -4.85 8.51 -9.53
N THR A 112 -4.40 8.91 -10.72
CA THR A 112 -5.05 8.51 -11.98
C THR A 112 -5.08 7.01 -12.22
N PRO A 113 -4.08 6.20 -11.79
CA PRO A 113 -4.16 4.76 -12.00
C PRO A 113 -5.13 4.04 -11.05
N VAL A 114 -5.65 4.71 -10.03
CA VAL A 114 -6.59 4.12 -9.08
C VAL A 114 -7.99 4.13 -9.69
N ARG A 115 -8.54 2.94 -9.90
CA ARG A 115 -9.87 2.78 -10.49
C ARG A 115 -10.98 2.90 -9.47
N ARG A 116 -10.79 2.28 -8.30
CA ARG A 116 -11.77 2.27 -7.21
C ARG A 116 -11.03 2.41 -5.90
N TYR A 117 -11.67 3.08 -4.97
CA TYR A 117 -11.09 3.28 -3.64
C TYR A 117 -12.09 2.88 -2.57
N LEU A 118 -11.62 2.05 -1.62
CA LEU A 118 -12.37 1.67 -0.43
C LEU A 118 -11.69 2.28 0.79
N HIS A 119 -12.39 3.21 1.42
CA HIS A 119 -11.93 3.86 2.63
C HIS A 119 -12.48 3.10 3.83
N ILE A 120 -11.60 2.46 4.59
CA ILE A 120 -11.98 1.72 5.78
C ILE A 120 -11.58 2.57 6.98
N ASP A 121 -12.57 3.20 7.59
CA ASP A 121 -12.33 4.08 8.70
C ASP A 121 -12.24 3.29 10.00
N GLN A 122 -11.38 3.80 10.89
CA GLN A 122 -11.25 3.28 12.25
C GLN A 122 -12.30 3.95 13.14
N SER A 123 -13.51 3.93 12.73
CA SER A 123 -14.55 4.66 13.42
C SER A 123 -14.68 4.25 14.86
N PRO A 124 -14.86 5.20 15.76
CA PRO A 124 -15.06 4.88 17.17
C PRO A 124 -16.35 4.12 17.40
#